data_6622fb9231fcf3b874766e646b152f39
#
_entry.id   6622fb9231fcf3b874766e646b152f39
#
_cell.length_a   1.000
_cell.length_b   1.000
_cell.length_c   1.000
_cell.angle_alpha   90.00
_cell.angle_beta   90.00
_cell.angle_gamma   90.00
#
_symmetry.space_group_name_H-M   'P 1'
#
loop_
_entity.id
_entity.type
_entity.pdbx_description
1 polymer ?
#
loop_
_entity_poly.entity_id
_entity_poly.type
_entity_poly.pdbx_seq_one_letter_code
_entity_poly.pdbx_strand_id
1 'polypeptide(L)'
;WDGRYKAAGVFSHPTAGDRAIDRVKDLVSVNANTVIAELGDLGGSGYYMLLTINPDNSVTVKPSGATPNVDQSYSKNYYDPATKRFYLHYSYNVAAPRIVKETLTRQ
;
A
#
# COMPACT_ATOMS: atom_id res chain seq x y z
N TRP A 1 -3.32 -13.88 -2.93
CA TRP A 1 -2.83 -12.65 -2.30
C TRP A 1 -3.85 -12.02 -1.35
N ASP A 2 -5.12 -12.36 -1.46
CA ASP A 2 -6.08 -11.84 -0.51
C ASP A 2 -5.87 -12.46 0.88
N GLY A 3 -6.39 -11.79 1.90
CA GLY A 3 -6.29 -12.23 3.27
C GLY A 3 -5.97 -11.09 4.22
N ARG A 4 -5.61 -11.44 5.43
CA ARG A 4 -5.27 -10.47 6.49
C ARG A 4 -3.77 -10.29 6.57
N TYR A 5 -3.32 -9.03 6.59
CA TYR A 5 -1.91 -8.67 6.57
C TYR A 5 -1.59 -7.72 7.72
N LYS A 6 -0.41 -7.90 8.30
CA LYS A 6 0.17 -6.93 9.24
C LYS A 6 0.95 -5.88 8.44
N ALA A 7 0.54 -4.62 8.57
CA ALA A 7 1.24 -3.49 7.98
C ALA A 7 2.18 -2.87 9.01
N ALA A 8 3.43 -2.71 8.64
CA ALA A 8 4.45 -2.05 9.45
C ALA A 8 5.32 -1.15 8.58
N GLY A 9 5.60 0.07 9.05
CA GLY A 9 6.40 1.02 8.30
C GLY A 9 6.27 2.43 8.82
N VAL A 10 6.35 3.41 7.90
CA VAL A 10 6.32 4.83 8.22
C VAL A 10 5.37 5.57 7.29
N PHE A 11 4.55 6.43 7.86
CA PHE A 11 3.71 7.40 7.16
C PHE A 11 4.31 8.78 7.35
N SER A 12 4.70 9.45 6.27
CA SER A 12 5.30 10.78 6.29
C SER A 12 4.33 11.83 5.76
N HIS A 13 3.85 12.70 6.64
CA HIS A 13 2.96 13.81 6.28
C HIS A 13 3.79 15.06 6.03
N PRO A 14 3.47 15.88 4.99
CA PRO A 14 4.29 17.04 4.62
C PRO A 14 4.39 18.12 5.70
N THR A 15 3.43 18.20 6.61
CA THR A 15 3.44 19.21 7.70
C THR A 15 3.42 18.59 9.08
N ALA A 16 2.76 17.45 9.27
CA ALA A 16 2.63 16.80 10.57
C ALA A 16 3.82 15.89 10.92
N GLY A 17 4.71 15.60 9.96
CA GLY A 17 5.86 14.74 10.16
C GLY A 17 5.55 13.26 10.03
N ASP A 18 6.46 12.43 10.56
CA ASP A 18 6.41 10.99 10.41
C ASP A 18 5.70 10.32 11.58
N ARG A 19 5.02 9.22 11.31
CA ARG A 19 4.49 8.32 12.35
C ARG A 19 4.65 6.87 11.91
N ALA A 20 4.77 5.97 12.89
CA ALA A 20 4.86 4.54 12.62
C ALA A 20 3.52 4.00 12.14
N ILE A 21 3.56 3.11 11.16
CA ILE A 21 2.42 2.29 10.75
C ILE A 21 2.52 0.96 11.50
N ASP A 22 1.46 0.62 12.21
CA ASP A 22 1.34 -0.65 12.92
C ASP A 22 -0.15 -1.03 12.95
N ARG A 23 -0.58 -1.78 11.94
CA ARG A 23 -1.99 -2.05 11.74
C ARG A 23 -2.20 -3.36 11.00
N VAL A 24 -3.26 -4.07 11.33
CA VAL A 24 -3.74 -5.20 10.53
C VAL A 24 -4.76 -4.68 9.54
N LYS A 25 -4.62 -5.08 8.28
CA LYS A 25 -5.58 -4.71 7.24
C LYS A 25 -5.89 -5.88 6.32
N ASP A 26 -7.06 -5.82 5.72
CA ASP A 26 -7.53 -6.85 4.80
C ASP A 26 -7.19 -6.47 3.37
N LEU A 27 -6.63 -7.41 2.62
CA LEU A 27 -6.46 -7.32 1.18
C LEU A 27 -7.53 -8.20 0.55
N VAL A 28 -8.35 -7.62 -0.31
CA VAL A 28 -9.49 -8.29 -0.91
C VAL A 28 -9.29 -8.38 -2.42
N SER A 29 -9.39 -9.59 -2.97
CA SER A 29 -9.25 -9.81 -4.42
C SER A 29 -10.36 -9.12 -5.20
N VAL A 30 -9.97 -8.36 -6.23
CA VAL A 30 -10.90 -7.77 -7.21
C VAL A 30 -10.83 -8.49 -8.55
N ASN A 31 -9.70 -9.16 -8.83
CA ASN A 31 -9.54 -10.10 -9.95
C ASN A 31 -8.35 -11.05 -9.64
N ALA A 32 -7.93 -11.85 -10.63
CA ALA A 32 -6.94 -12.91 -10.43
C ALA A 32 -5.57 -12.41 -9.94
N ASN A 33 -5.20 -11.15 -10.22
CA ASN A 33 -3.88 -10.60 -9.90
C ASN A 33 -3.91 -9.24 -9.22
N THR A 34 -5.08 -8.77 -8.78
CA THR A 34 -5.25 -7.45 -8.16
C THR A 34 -6.03 -7.57 -6.87
N VAL A 35 -5.54 -6.91 -5.82
CA VAL A 35 -6.24 -6.77 -4.54
C VAL A 35 -6.48 -5.30 -4.24
N ILE A 36 -7.55 -5.00 -3.49
CA ILE A 36 -7.81 -3.67 -2.95
C ILE A 36 -7.43 -3.64 -1.48
N ALA A 37 -6.81 -2.55 -1.03
CA ALA A 37 -6.38 -2.36 0.35
C ALA A 37 -6.46 -0.90 0.74
N GLU A 38 -6.51 -0.64 2.06
CA GLU A 38 -6.38 0.71 2.61
C GLU A 38 -4.97 1.24 2.42
N LEU A 39 -4.82 2.56 2.26
CA LEU A 39 -3.51 3.22 2.26
C LEU A 39 -2.95 3.27 3.68
N GLY A 40 -1.73 2.79 3.88
CA GLY A 40 -1.03 2.90 5.15
C GLY A 40 -1.90 2.50 6.34
N ASP A 41 -2.14 3.45 7.24
CA ASP A 41 -2.97 3.28 8.43
C ASP A 41 -4.30 4.06 8.36
N LEU A 42 -4.77 4.39 7.15
CA LEU A 42 -5.94 5.23 6.91
C LEU A 42 -7.26 4.45 6.85
N GLY A 43 -7.39 3.39 7.63
CA GLY A 43 -8.60 2.58 7.64
C GLY A 43 -9.85 3.38 8.04
N GLY A 44 -10.96 3.12 7.33
CA GLY A 44 -12.23 3.80 7.56
C GLY A 44 -12.33 5.18 6.96
N SER A 45 -11.28 5.68 6.29
CA SER A 45 -11.27 7.02 5.68
C SER A 45 -11.76 7.06 4.23
N GLY A 46 -11.93 5.90 3.59
CA GLY A 46 -12.29 5.81 2.17
C GLY A 46 -11.11 5.92 1.22
N TYR A 47 -9.90 6.03 1.71
CA TYR A 47 -8.68 6.03 0.89
C TYR A 47 -8.19 4.61 0.68
N TYR A 48 -8.27 4.15 -0.59
CA TYR A 48 -7.88 2.80 -0.98
C TYR A 48 -6.86 2.82 -2.10
N MET A 49 -6.18 1.71 -2.28
CA MET A 49 -5.28 1.44 -3.40
C MET A 49 -5.59 0.09 -4.02
N LEU A 50 -5.30 -0.02 -5.31
CA LEU A 50 -5.30 -1.30 -6.02
C LEU A 50 -3.85 -1.74 -6.18
N LEU A 51 -3.55 -2.95 -5.73
CA LEU A 51 -2.24 -3.57 -5.88
C LEU A 51 -2.35 -4.65 -6.93
N THR A 52 -1.70 -4.44 -8.06
CA THR A 52 -1.60 -5.45 -9.13
C THR A 52 -0.26 -6.14 -9.04
N ILE A 53 -0.27 -7.45 -8.87
CA ILE A 53 0.95 -8.27 -8.81
C ILE A 53 1.25 -8.74 -10.22
N ASN A 54 2.35 -8.24 -10.78
CA ASN A 54 2.79 -8.56 -12.13
C ASN A 54 3.50 -9.92 -12.18
N PRO A 55 3.68 -10.53 -13.38
CA PRO A 55 4.32 -11.85 -13.49
C PRO A 55 5.72 -11.94 -12.89
N ASP A 56 6.46 -10.83 -12.85
CA ASP A 56 7.80 -10.75 -12.24
C ASP A 56 7.76 -10.42 -10.75
N ASN A 57 6.58 -10.44 -10.13
CA ASN A 57 6.33 -10.06 -8.74
C ASN A 57 6.50 -8.57 -8.42
N SER A 58 6.74 -7.72 -9.42
CA SER A 58 6.60 -6.28 -9.20
C SER A 58 5.14 -5.93 -8.93
N VAL A 59 4.91 -4.86 -8.18
CA VAL A 59 3.56 -4.43 -7.79
C VAL A 59 3.28 -3.05 -8.35
N THR A 60 2.19 -2.93 -9.08
CA THR A 60 1.67 -1.65 -9.54
C THR A 60 0.64 -1.14 -8.54
N VAL A 61 0.84 0.07 -8.04
CA VAL A 61 -0.06 0.71 -7.07
C VAL A 61 -0.88 1.76 -7.79
N LYS A 62 -2.20 1.65 -7.72
CA LYS A 62 -3.13 2.62 -8.32
C LYS A 62 -4.10 3.17 -7.29
N PRO A 63 -4.54 4.44 -7.45
CA PRO A 63 -5.51 5.01 -6.54
C PRO A 63 -6.89 4.36 -6.70
N SER A 64 -7.62 4.27 -5.59
CA SER A 64 -9.01 3.82 -5.56
C SER A 64 -9.78 4.54 -4.46
N GLY A 65 -11.10 4.51 -4.50
CA GLY A 65 -11.93 5.23 -3.55
C GLY A 65 -11.67 6.75 -3.63
N ALA A 66 -11.50 7.38 -2.48
CA ALA A 66 -11.26 8.83 -2.37
C ALA A 66 -9.82 9.23 -2.65
N THR A 67 -8.91 8.29 -2.89
CA THR A 67 -7.50 8.58 -3.15
C THR A 67 -7.33 9.36 -4.45
N PRO A 68 -6.75 10.58 -4.44
CA PRO A 68 -6.72 11.42 -5.64
C PRO A 68 -5.72 10.95 -6.70
N ASN A 69 -4.55 10.44 -6.29
CA ASN A 69 -3.50 9.98 -7.20
C ASN A 69 -2.46 9.19 -6.40
N VAL A 70 -1.59 8.47 -7.12
CA VAL A 70 -0.51 7.69 -6.52
C VAL A 70 0.74 7.84 -7.35
N ASP A 71 1.88 8.05 -6.67
CA ASP A 71 3.21 7.99 -7.26
C ASP A 71 4.01 6.88 -6.57
N GLN A 72 4.50 5.91 -7.33
CA GLN A 72 5.31 4.80 -6.83
C GLN A 72 6.75 4.80 -7.36
N SER A 73 7.24 5.96 -7.79
CA SER A 73 8.56 6.09 -8.41
C SER A 73 9.73 6.13 -7.41
N TYR A 74 9.48 6.10 -6.11
CA TYR A 74 10.52 6.23 -5.08
C TYR A 74 11.48 5.06 -5.02
N SER A 75 10.95 3.84 -5.13
CA SER A 75 11.73 2.61 -5.13
C SER A 75 10.88 1.47 -5.67
N LYS A 76 11.47 0.28 -5.74
CA LYS A 76 10.76 -0.89 -6.24
C LYS A 76 9.64 -1.29 -5.29
N ASN A 77 8.44 -1.47 -5.82
CA ASN A 77 7.31 -2.09 -5.11
C ASN A 77 7.21 -3.52 -5.60
N TYR A 78 7.19 -4.48 -4.68
CA TYR A 78 7.19 -5.89 -5.08
C TYR A 78 6.58 -6.79 -4.02
N TYR A 79 6.22 -7.99 -4.45
CA TYR A 79 5.72 -9.07 -3.60
C TYR A 79 6.77 -10.18 -3.53
N ASP A 80 7.06 -10.64 -2.32
CA ASP A 80 7.94 -11.79 -2.10
C ASP A 80 7.09 -13.02 -1.76
N PRO A 81 6.94 -13.99 -2.68
CA PRO A 81 6.12 -15.17 -2.45
C PRO A 81 6.70 -16.11 -1.39
N ALA A 82 8.02 -16.09 -1.18
CA ALA A 82 8.67 -16.95 -0.19
C ALA A 82 8.29 -16.56 1.25
N THR A 83 8.14 -15.26 1.51
CA THR A 83 7.79 -14.73 2.84
C THR A 83 6.35 -14.25 2.93
N LYS A 84 5.62 -14.22 1.81
CA LYS A 84 4.26 -13.68 1.70
C LYS A 84 4.19 -12.23 2.17
N ARG A 85 5.12 -11.41 1.68
CA ARG A 85 5.23 -10.00 2.03
C ARG A 85 5.15 -9.12 0.82
N PHE A 86 4.41 -8.01 0.96
CA PHE A 86 4.47 -6.88 0.05
C PHE A 86 5.43 -5.84 0.61
N TYR A 87 6.30 -5.32 -0.23
CA TYR A 87 7.20 -4.21 0.08
C TYR A 87 6.76 -3.02 -0.77
N LEU A 88 6.17 -2.01 -0.14
CA LEU A 88 5.53 -0.88 -0.82
C LEU A 88 6.16 0.43 -0.41
N HIS A 89 6.36 1.31 -1.40
CA HIS A 89 6.83 2.67 -1.19
C HIS A 89 6.15 3.55 -2.23
N TYR A 90 5.21 4.35 -1.79
CA TYR A 90 4.38 5.19 -2.66
C TYR A 90 3.99 6.47 -1.93
N SER A 91 3.48 7.45 -2.69
CA SER A 91 2.83 8.62 -2.13
C SER A 91 1.48 8.85 -2.79
N TYR A 92 0.67 9.66 -2.16
CA TYR A 92 -0.60 10.12 -2.74
C TYR A 92 -0.75 11.62 -2.48
N ASN A 93 -1.63 12.27 -3.28
CA ASN A 93 -1.85 13.72 -3.26
C ASN A 93 -0.58 14.48 -3.68
N VAL A 94 -0.32 14.52 -4.99
CA VAL A 94 0.90 15.10 -5.58
C VAL A 94 1.18 16.54 -5.13
N ALA A 95 0.13 17.36 -4.92
CA ALA A 95 0.28 18.76 -4.51
C ALA A 95 0.87 18.92 -3.09
N ALA A 96 0.61 17.93 -2.22
CA ALA A 96 1.15 17.90 -0.86
C ALA A 96 1.39 16.42 -0.48
N PRO A 97 2.49 15.80 -0.96
CA PRO A 97 2.66 14.36 -0.93
C PRO A 97 2.68 13.78 0.49
N ARG A 98 1.84 12.77 0.73
CA ARG A 98 1.94 11.89 1.89
C ARG A 98 2.66 10.63 1.43
N ILE A 99 3.80 10.34 2.03
CA ILE A 99 4.67 9.23 1.62
C ILE A 99 4.44 8.06 2.56
N VAL A 100 4.19 6.89 1.98
CA VAL A 100 3.98 5.65 2.73
C VAL A 100 5.07 4.66 2.33
N LYS A 101 5.80 4.18 3.32
CA LYS A 101 6.73 3.06 3.16
C LYS A 101 6.28 1.97 4.12
N GLU A 102 5.76 0.88 3.59
CA GLU A 102 5.17 -0.17 4.41
C GLU A 102 5.50 -1.56 3.91
N THR A 103 5.60 -2.48 4.85
CA THR A 103 5.71 -3.91 4.59
C THR A 103 4.42 -4.57 5.05
N LEU A 104 3.76 -5.31 4.16
CA LEU A 104 2.56 -6.07 4.48
C LEU A 104 2.94 -7.54 4.59
N THR A 105 2.80 -8.10 5.79
CA THR A 105 3.12 -9.52 6.05
C THR A 105 1.84 -10.30 6.29
N ARG A 106 1.64 -11.36 5.52
CA ARG A 106 0.47 -12.21 5.65
C ARG A 106 0.41 -12.86 7.03
N GLN A 107 -0.78 -12.77 7.61
CA GLN A 107 -1.07 -13.38 8.91
C GLN A 107 -1.48 -14.84 8.80
#